data_cfd557ff79a23072f9f3c7d6721f9517
#
_entry.id   cfd557ff79a23072f9f3c7d6721f9517
#
_cell.length_a   1.000
_cell.length_b   1.000
_cell.length_c   1.000
_cell.angle_alpha   90.00
_cell.angle_beta   90.00
_cell.angle_gamma   90.00
#
_symmetry.space_group_name_H-M   'P 1'
#
loop_
_entity.id
_entity.type
_entity.pdbx_description
1 polymer ?
#
loop_
_entity_poly.entity_id
_entity_poly.type
_entity_poly.pdbx_seq_one_letter_code
_entity_poly.pdbx_strand_id
1 'polypeptide(L)'
;MAMGKQRRQRQQEFWVAAADMPPAPGHPFYTKLNSLLASHGFDEFVQGLCAKFYHEKLGRPSIPPGVYFRMLLIGYFEGIDSERGIAWRCADTLGLRKFPGYTLTESMPDHSSLSITATKRVQCVVRTCGAIRRS
;
A
#
# COMPACT_ATOMS: atom_id res chain seq x y z
N MET A 1 -10.15 -3.14 39.92
CA MET A 1 -9.42 -2.33 38.92
C MET A 1 -9.63 -0.87 39.21
N ALA A 2 -8.60 -0.08 39.31
CA ALA A 2 -8.72 1.38 39.49
C ALA A 2 -8.92 2.01 38.11
N MET A 3 -9.88 2.96 37.99
CA MET A 3 -10.11 3.72 36.76
C MET A 3 -8.92 4.62 36.46
N GLY A 4 -8.39 4.55 35.24
CA GLY A 4 -7.27 5.40 34.84
C GLY A 4 -7.62 6.89 34.90
N LYS A 5 -6.71 7.69 35.41
CA LYS A 5 -6.90 9.15 35.43
C LYS A 5 -6.73 9.73 34.05
N GLN A 6 -7.65 10.59 33.62
CA GLN A 6 -7.57 11.34 32.39
C GLN A 6 -6.28 12.20 32.40
N ARG A 7 -5.44 12.05 31.39
CA ARG A 7 -4.23 12.87 31.27
C ARG A 7 -4.61 14.30 30.92
N ARG A 8 -4.03 15.27 31.65
CA ARG A 8 -4.16 16.69 31.31
C ARG A 8 -3.63 16.93 29.90
N GLN A 9 -4.20 17.92 29.21
CA GLN A 9 -3.70 18.34 27.89
C GLN A 9 -2.18 18.54 27.95
N ARG A 10 -1.46 17.77 27.15
CA ARG A 10 -0.02 17.97 26.96
C ARG A 10 0.17 19.09 25.95
N GLN A 11 1.15 19.92 26.19
CA GLN A 11 1.64 20.86 25.18
C GLN A 11 2.04 20.06 23.95
N GLN A 12 1.59 20.51 22.77
CA GLN A 12 1.99 19.87 21.50
C GLN A 12 3.51 20.05 21.34
N GLU A 13 4.21 18.94 21.21
CA GLU A 13 5.62 18.95 20.90
C GLU A 13 5.82 19.46 19.48
N PHE A 14 6.64 20.49 19.34
CA PHE A 14 6.90 21.13 18.05
C PHE A 14 7.74 20.25 17.10
N TRP A 15 8.56 19.38 17.69
CA TRP A 15 9.43 18.43 16.97
C TRP A 15 9.42 17.10 17.71
N VAL A 16 9.12 16.02 16.98
CA VAL A 16 9.25 14.66 17.47
C VAL A 16 10.27 13.96 16.56
N ALA A 17 11.39 13.51 17.14
CA ALA A 17 12.34 12.70 16.40
C ALA A 17 11.72 11.33 16.08
N ALA A 18 11.99 10.78 14.89
CA ALA A 18 11.49 9.47 14.52
C ALA A 18 11.94 8.35 15.48
N ALA A 19 13.08 8.55 16.17
CA ALA A 19 13.60 7.65 17.19
C ALA A 19 12.75 7.65 18.49
N ASP A 20 12.03 8.74 18.76
CA ASP A 20 11.20 8.88 19.95
C ASP A 20 9.76 8.36 19.74
N MET A 21 9.44 8.00 18.50
CA MET A 21 8.14 7.41 18.20
C MET A 21 8.14 5.93 18.61
N PRO A 22 7.13 5.50 19.39
CA PRO A 22 7.04 4.09 19.75
C PRO A 22 6.96 3.24 18.49
N PRO A 23 7.74 2.15 18.38
CA PRO A 23 7.69 1.28 17.24
C PRO A 23 6.25 0.74 17.10
N ALA A 24 5.59 1.09 16.00
CA ALA A 24 4.31 0.48 15.69
C ALA A 24 4.56 -1.00 15.36
N PRO A 25 4.05 -1.95 16.15
CA PRO A 25 4.13 -3.35 15.79
C PRO A 25 3.39 -3.50 14.45
N GLY A 26 4.07 -4.01 13.44
CA GLY A 26 3.41 -4.31 12.17
C GLY A 26 2.27 -5.30 12.42
N HIS A 27 1.21 -5.22 11.63
CA HIS A 27 0.13 -6.19 11.73
C HIS A 27 0.66 -7.59 11.37
N PRO A 28 0.56 -8.60 12.25
CA PRO A 28 1.19 -9.92 12.04
C PRO A 28 0.80 -10.58 10.73
N PHE A 29 -0.46 -10.44 10.31
CA PHE A 29 -0.97 -10.97 9.05
C PHE A 29 -0.24 -10.33 7.84
N TYR A 30 -0.15 -9.00 7.77
CA TYR A 30 0.49 -8.32 6.65
C TYR A 30 2.00 -8.53 6.62
N THR A 31 2.63 -8.67 7.77
CA THR A 31 4.05 -9.02 7.87
C THR A 31 4.30 -10.40 7.26
N LYS A 32 3.50 -11.39 7.62
CA LYS A 32 3.60 -12.74 7.07
C LYS A 32 3.26 -12.78 5.57
N LEU A 33 2.21 -12.07 5.16
CA LEU A 33 1.83 -11.96 3.75
C LEU A 33 2.97 -11.34 2.92
N ASN A 34 3.58 -10.27 3.40
CA ASN A 34 4.69 -9.62 2.71
C ASN A 34 5.91 -10.54 2.56
N SER A 35 6.19 -11.34 3.58
CA SER A 35 7.23 -12.37 3.56
C SER A 35 6.97 -13.41 2.48
N LEU A 36 5.73 -13.87 2.36
CA LEU A 36 5.31 -14.82 1.32
C LEU A 36 5.41 -14.22 -0.08
N LEU A 37 4.96 -13.00 -0.27
CA LEU A 37 5.04 -12.30 -1.55
C LEU A 37 6.51 -12.12 -1.98
N ALA A 38 7.38 -11.75 -1.06
CA ALA A 38 8.81 -11.60 -1.32
C ALA A 38 9.48 -12.94 -1.68
N SER A 39 9.17 -14.02 -0.96
CA SER A 39 9.74 -15.35 -1.23
C SER A 39 9.36 -15.94 -2.58
N HIS A 40 8.25 -15.50 -3.16
CA HIS A 40 7.75 -15.95 -4.47
C HIS A 40 8.04 -14.98 -5.61
N GLY A 41 8.87 -13.96 -5.39
CA GLY A 41 9.24 -13.00 -6.44
C GLY A 41 8.04 -12.21 -6.99
N PHE A 42 7.10 -11.87 -6.13
CA PHE A 42 5.86 -11.21 -6.54
C PHE A 42 6.09 -9.86 -7.24
N ASP A 43 7.03 -9.07 -6.75
CA ASP A 43 7.31 -7.74 -7.31
C ASP A 43 7.86 -7.83 -8.74
N GLU A 44 8.80 -8.75 -8.99
CA GLU A 44 9.34 -9.00 -10.33
C GLU A 44 8.27 -9.54 -11.27
N PHE A 45 7.43 -10.42 -10.79
CA PHE A 45 6.33 -10.99 -11.57
C PHE A 45 5.34 -9.91 -12.02
N VAL A 46 4.83 -9.09 -11.10
CA VAL A 46 3.86 -8.03 -11.46
C VAL A 46 4.50 -6.92 -12.27
N GLN A 47 5.77 -6.61 -12.06
CA GLN A 47 6.51 -5.66 -12.86
C GLN A 47 6.66 -6.14 -14.30
N GLY A 48 7.00 -7.40 -14.50
CA GLY A 48 7.08 -8.03 -15.83
C GLY A 48 5.75 -8.00 -16.57
N LEU A 49 4.65 -8.33 -15.89
CA LEU A 49 3.30 -8.26 -16.45
C LEU A 49 2.90 -6.85 -16.89
N CYS A 50 3.29 -5.86 -16.11
CA CYS A 50 2.90 -4.47 -16.31
C CYS A 50 3.86 -3.68 -17.23
N ALA A 51 5.06 -4.18 -17.51
CA ALA A 51 6.10 -3.47 -18.27
C ALA A 51 5.62 -2.94 -19.61
N LYS A 52 4.77 -3.68 -20.31
CA LYS A 52 4.20 -3.32 -21.63
C LYS A 52 3.32 -2.06 -21.60
N PHE A 53 2.86 -1.63 -20.43
CA PHE A 53 1.93 -0.51 -20.25
C PHE A 53 2.61 0.74 -19.71
N TYR A 54 3.92 0.67 -19.47
CA TYR A 54 4.74 1.79 -19.01
C TYR A 54 5.62 2.31 -20.14
N HIS A 55 5.51 3.63 -20.43
CA HIS A 55 6.48 4.32 -21.26
C HIS A 55 7.67 4.74 -20.40
N GLU A 56 8.87 4.38 -20.84
CA GLU A 56 10.12 4.62 -20.07
C GLU A 56 10.46 6.11 -19.86
N LYS A 57 9.93 7.02 -20.66
CA LYS A 57 10.40 8.43 -20.70
C LYS A 57 9.34 9.52 -20.68
N LEU A 58 8.05 9.22 -20.72
CA LEU A 58 6.99 10.24 -20.85
C LEU A 58 5.92 10.05 -19.78
N GLY A 59 5.73 11.09 -18.96
CA GLY A 59 4.61 11.20 -18.03
C GLY A 59 5.03 11.29 -16.55
N ARG A 60 4.04 11.64 -15.71
CA ARG A 60 4.19 11.67 -14.26
C ARG A 60 4.53 10.28 -13.74
N PRO A 61 5.47 10.13 -12.79
CA PRO A 61 5.76 8.86 -12.14
C PRO A 61 4.48 8.23 -11.59
N SER A 62 4.19 7.00 -11.99
CA SER A 62 3.05 6.24 -11.51
C SER A 62 3.46 5.37 -10.33
N ILE A 63 2.46 4.91 -9.55
CA ILE A 63 2.68 3.99 -8.46
C ILE A 63 3.33 2.70 -9.00
N PRO A 64 4.42 2.20 -8.38
CA PRO A 64 5.01 0.91 -8.75
C PRO A 64 3.98 -0.22 -8.69
N PRO A 65 4.02 -1.21 -9.60
CA PRO A 65 3.07 -2.33 -9.61
C PRO A 65 2.94 -3.05 -8.27
N GLY A 66 4.04 -3.38 -7.64
CA GLY A 66 4.04 -4.09 -6.37
C GLY A 66 3.34 -3.31 -5.25
N VAL A 67 3.51 -2.00 -5.21
CA VAL A 67 2.83 -1.11 -4.25
C VAL A 67 1.33 -1.08 -4.53
N TYR A 68 0.94 -0.88 -5.78
CA TYR A 68 -0.47 -0.84 -6.18
C TYR A 68 -1.22 -2.12 -5.77
N PHE A 69 -0.67 -3.27 -6.10
CA PHE A 69 -1.31 -4.54 -5.77
C PHE A 69 -1.35 -4.80 -4.26
N ARG A 70 -0.34 -4.38 -3.49
CA ARG A 70 -0.39 -4.46 -2.02
C ARG A 70 -1.49 -3.58 -1.44
N MET A 71 -1.70 -2.38 -1.98
CA MET A 71 -2.81 -1.52 -1.56
C MET A 71 -4.18 -2.15 -1.89
N LEU A 72 -4.32 -2.78 -3.06
CA LEU A 72 -5.54 -3.54 -3.39
C LEU A 72 -5.76 -4.73 -2.46
N LEU A 73 -4.71 -5.45 -2.07
CA LEU A 73 -4.81 -6.54 -1.10
C LEU A 73 -5.30 -6.05 0.26
N ILE A 74 -4.85 -4.87 0.72
CA ILE A 74 -5.39 -4.25 1.94
C ILE A 74 -6.91 -4.00 1.78
N GLY A 75 -7.32 -3.42 0.66
CA GLY A 75 -8.74 -3.20 0.37
C GLY A 75 -9.54 -4.50 0.42
N TYR A 76 -9.03 -5.54 -0.22
CA TYR A 76 -9.67 -6.85 -0.25
C TYR A 76 -9.82 -7.48 1.14
N PHE A 77 -8.75 -7.52 1.93
CA PHE A 77 -8.77 -8.14 3.25
C PHE A 77 -9.52 -7.32 4.30
N GLU A 78 -9.58 -6.00 4.15
CA GLU A 78 -10.32 -5.12 5.05
C GLU A 78 -11.74 -4.81 4.59
N GLY A 79 -12.17 -5.35 3.44
CA GLY A 79 -13.50 -5.14 2.90
C GLY A 79 -13.77 -3.70 2.44
N ILE A 80 -12.74 -3.04 1.88
CA ILE A 80 -12.85 -1.65 1.40
C ILE A 80 -12.96 -1.66 -0.13
N ASP A 81 -14.13 -1.28 -0.66
CA ASP A 81 -14.40 -1.35 -2.09
C ASP A 81 -13.94 -0.11 -2.88
N SER A 82 -13.71 1.02 -2.20
CA SER A 82 -13.36 2.27 -2.85
C SER A 82 -11.86 2.56 -2.81
N GLU A 83 -11.29 3.01 -3.94
CA GLU A 83 -9.89 3.44 -4.03
C GLU A 83 -9.56 4.58 -3.05
N ARG A 84 -10.51 5.48 -2.83
CA ARG A 84 -10.38 6.55 -1.84
C ARG A 84 -10.30 5.98 -0.42
N GLY A 85 -11.15 5.01 -0.09
CA GLY A 85 -11.12 4.31 1.20
C GLY A 85 -9.82 3.58 1.42
N ILE A 86 -9.29 2.88 0.40
CA ILE A 86 -8.00 2.18 0.46
C ILE A 86 -6.86 3.18 0.71
N ALA A 87 -6.79 4.26 -0.07
CA ALA A 87 -5.75 5.28 0.09
C ALA A 87 -5.79 5.91 1.48
N TRP A 88 -6.98 6.27 1.95
CA TRP A 88 -7.17 6.83 3.29
C TRP A 88 -6.78 5.86 4.39
N ARG A 89 -7.21 4.61 4.30
CA ARG A 89 -6.89 3.56 5.28
C ARG A 89 -5.38 3.32 5.38
N CYS A 90 -4.70 3.25 4.25
CA CYS A 90 -3.24 3.09 4.19
C CYS A 90 -2.50 4.31 4.76
N ALA A 91 -3.00 5.51 4.54
CA ALA A 91 -2.38 6.74 5.05
C ALA A 91 -2.57 6.91 6.56
N ASP A 92 -3.74 6.55 7.08
CA ASP A 92 -4.11 6.73 8.49
C ASP A 92 -3.41 5.74 9.43
N THR A 93 -3.11 4.53 8.96
CA THR A 93 -2.60 3.46 9.82
C THR A 93 -1.12 3.19 9.61
N LEU A 94 -0.29 3.52 10.61
CA LEU A 94 1.16 3.34 10.55
C LEU A 94 1.59 1.89 10.26
N GLY A 95 0.89 0.91 10.81
CA GLY A 95 1.16 -0.50 10.57
C GLY A 95 0.91 -0.92 9.12
N LEU A 96 -0.10 -0.36 8.47
CA LEU A 96 -0.46 -0.67 7.09
C LEU A 96 0.47 0.01 6.08
N ARG A 97 1.07 1.15 6.42
CA ARG A 97 2.05 1.84 5.55
C ARG A 97 3.28 0.97 5.24
N LYS A 98 3.68 0.14 6.18
CA LYS A 98 4.84 -0.77 6.02
C LYS A 98 4.59 -1.86 4.98
N PHE A 99 3.36 -2.29 4.81
CA PHE A 99 3.04 -3.38 3.88
C PHE A 99 3.34 -3.02 2.41
N PRO A 100 2.92 -1.87 1.87
CA PRO A 100 3.36 -1.41 0.55
C PRO A 100 4.79 -0.83 0.52
N GLY A 101 5.49 -0.75 1.65
CA GLY A 101 6.89 -0.37 1.72
C GLY A 101 7.16 1.12 1.99
N TYR A 102 6.18 1.86 2.52
CA TYR A 102 6.35 3.29 2.84
C TYR A 102 6.86 3.51 4.26
N THR A 103 7.78 4.45 4.39
CA THR A 103 8.27 4.94 5.67
C THR A 103 7.30 5.98 6.28
N LEU A 104 7.55 6.36 7.54
CA LEU A 104 6.71 7.34 8.25
C LEU A 104 6.74 8.73 7.62
N THR A 105 7.85 9.08 6.98
CA THR A 105 8.09 10.41 6.38
C THR A 105 7.65 10.51 4.92
N GLU A 106 7.42 9.37 4.25
CA GLU A 106 7.01 9.37 2.86
C GLU A 106 5.51 9.59 2.72
N SER A 107 5.11 10.34 1.69
CA SER A 107 3.70 10.53 1.36
C SER A 107 3.13 9.28 0.72
N MET A 108 2.00 8.80 1.25
CA MET A 108 1.26 7.70 0.64
C MET A 108 0.59 8.15 -0.68
N PRO A 109 0.45 7.25 -1.66
CA PRO A 109 -0.31 7.53 -2.86
C PRO A 109 -1.75 7.89 -2.54
N ASP A 110 -2.26 8.94 -3.19
CA ASP A 110 -3.65 9.34 -3.09
C ASP A 110 -4.58 8.50 -3.97
N HIS A 111 -5.87 8.68 -3.80
CA HIS A 111 -6.89 7.95 -4.57
C HIS A 111 -6.82 8.23 -6.07
N SER A 112 -6.44 9.44 -6.49
CA SER A 112 -6.33 9.78 -7.91
C SER A 112 -5.17 9.04 -8.57
N SER A 113 -4.06 8.86 -7.86
CA SER A 113 -2.94 8.05 -8.32
C SER A 113 -3.32 6.57 -8.44
N LEU A 114 -4.14 6.04 -7.51
CA LEU A 114 -4.66 4.67 -7.60
C LEU A 114 -5.58 4.51 -8.81
N SER A 115 -6.52 5.43 -9.01
CA SER A 115 -7.49 5.39 -10.11
C SER A 115 -6.84 5.43 -11.49
N ILE A 116 -5.88 6.33 -11.70
CA ILE A 116 -5.11 6.40 -12.94
C ILE A 116 -4.35 5.09 -13.17
N THR A 117 -3.80 4.53 -12.12
CA THR A 117 -3.07 3.27 -12.17
C THR A 117 -4.02 2.10 -12.46
N ALA A 118 -5.22 2.08 -11.85
CA ALA A 118 -6.25 1.08 -12.10
C ALA A 118 -6.63 1.00 -13.58
N THR A 119 -6.91 2.13 -14.21
CA THR A 119 -7.31 2.21 -15.61
C THR A 119 -6.27 1.59 -16.55
N LYS A 120 -4.99 1.80 -16.27
CA LYS A 120 -3.88 1.23 -17.06
C LYS A 120 -3.67 -0.27 -16.80
N ARG A 121 -3.97 -0.77 -15.60
CA ARG A 121 -3.62 -2.11 -15.13
C ARG A 121 -4.74 -3.12 -15.18
N VAL A 122 -5.98 -2.70 -15.11
CA VAL A 122 -7.11 -3.60 -15.39
C VAL A 122 -6.97 -4.21 -16.78
N GLN A 123 -6.47 -3.44 -17.75
CA GLN A 123 -6.15 -3.96 -19.08
C GLN A 123 -5.03 -5.01 -19.07
N CYS A 124 -4.06 -4.90 -18.15
CA CYS A 124 -2.97 -5.87 -17.99
C CYS A 124 -3.51 -7.21 -17.47
N VAL A 125 -4.22 -7.18 -16.35
CA VAL A 125 -4.74 -8.39 -15.70
C VAL A 125 -5.79 -9.10 -16.55
N VAL A 126 -6.72 -8.36 -17.15
CA VAL A 126 -7.77 -8.93 -18.01
C VAL A 126 -7.20 -9.61 -19.24
N ARG A 127 -6.18 -9.02 -19.88
CA ARG A 127 -5.53 -9.64 -21.05
C ARG A 127 -4.73 -10.89 -20.67
N THR A 128 -4.08 -10.89 -19.53
CA THR A 128 -3.28 -12.05 -19.08
C THR A 128 -4.18 -13.19 -18.60
N CYS A 129 -5.24 -12.91 -17.86
CA CYS A 129 -6.24 -13.92 -17.51
C CYS A 129 -6.99 -14.46 -18.74
N GLY A 130 -7.24 -13.61 -19.72
CA GLY A 130 -7.84 -14.04 -21.00
C GLY A 130 -6.93 -14.94 -21.84
N ALA A 131 -5.61 -14.79 -21.75
CA ALA A 131 -4.65 -15.66 -22.43
C ALA A 131 -4.54 -17.04 -21.77
N ILE A 132 -4.59 -17.10 -20.44
CA ILE A 132 -4.55 -18.37 -19.67
C ILE A 132 -5.83 -19.21 -19.92
N ARG A 133 -6.95 -18.57 -20.22
CA ARG A 133 -8.22 -19.26 -20.49
C ARG A 133 -8.33 -19.86 -21.91
N ARG A 134 -7.37 -19.57 -22.80
CA ARG A 134 -7.33 -20.06 -24.18
C ARG A 134 -6.23 -21.09 -24.45
N SER A 135 -5.56 -21.54 -23.37
CA SER A 135 -4.54 -22.61 -23.47
C SER A 135 -5.12 -23.94 -22.93
#